data_d9e34174aa868a3f6827692550ac69c4
#
_entry.id   d9e34174aa868a3f6827692550ac69c4
#
_cell.length_a   1.000
_cell.length_b   1.000
_cell.length_c   1.000
_cell.angle_alpha   90.00
_cell.angle_beta   90.00
_cell.angle_gamma   90.00
#
_symmetry.space_group_name_H-M   'P 1'
#
loop_
_entity.id
_entity.type
_entity.pdbx_description
1 polymer ?
#
loop_
_entity_poly.entity_id
_entity_poly.type
_entity_poly.pdbx_seq_one_letter_code
_entity_poly.pdbx_strand_id
1 'polypeptide(L)'
;KKGFTRYGDGIKTGIGSEGFIMTYGTEEECIRLLEEFRSSGKKMKAERKDRINSLITEYNSIRTNLPELDKALDWITVTMDELITEQQGKGIYAGLPWFNEYWGRDMFISMPGACLVTGQFDIAKQILKDFAKLQDTDPASETYGRIPNRANLEGILYNTTDGTPRFVIQALEVARYSGDTGF
;
A
#
# COMPACT_ATOMS: atom_id res chain seq x y z
N LYS A 1 -31.79 -8.25 -9.41
CA LYS A 1 -30.83 -8.96 -8.54
C LYS A 1 -30.24 -10.16 -9.28
N LYS A 2 -29.08 -9.99 -9.91
CA LYS A 2 -28.25 -11.14 -10.27
C LYS A 2 -27.32 -11.35 -9.09
N GLY A 3 -27.74 -12.20 -8.14
CA GLY A 3 -27.03 -12.41 -6.90
C GLY A 3 -25.87 -13.38 -7.10
N PHE A 4 -24.84 -13.21 -6.31
CA PHE A 4 -23.86 -14.27 -6.06
C PHE A 4 -24.55 -15.38 -5.30
N THR A 5 -24.33 -16.63 -5.71
CA THR A 5 -24.76 -17.80 -4.97
C THR A 5 -23.51 -18.47 -4.41
N ARG A 6 -23.47 -18.67 -3.10
CA ARG A 6 -22.44 -19.48 -2.47
C ARG A 6 -22.58 -20.92 -2.98
N TYR A 7 -21.51 -21.50 -3.48
CA TYR A 7 -21.48 -22.87 -3.94
C TYR A 7 -20.30 -23.59 -3.27
N GLY A 8 -20.59 -24.38 -2.26
CA GLY A 8 -19.57 -24.98 -1.42
C GLY A 8 -18.67 -23.89 -0.82
N ASP A 9 -17.35 -24.04 -0.99
CA ASP A 9 -16.35 -23.02 -0.56
C ASP A 9 -16.01 -22.03 -1.68
N GLY A 10 -16.80 -21.97 -2.75
CA GLY A 10 -16.58 -21.10 -3.90
C GLY A 10 -17.73 -20.13 -4.16
N ILE A 11 -17.46 -19.16 -5.03
CA ILE A 11 -18.40 -18.14 -5.49
C ILE A 11 -18.75 -18.42 -6.95
N LYS A 12 -20.03 -18.54 -7.26
CA LYS A 12 -20.53 -18.68 -8.63
C LYS A 12 -21.07 -17.34 -9.12
N THR A 13 -20.50 -16.79 -10.19
CA THR A 13 -20.99 -15.59 -10.86
C THR A 13 -21.96 -15.94 -12.00
N GLY A 14 -22.91 -15.05 -12.26
CA GLY A 14 -23.79 -15.17 -13.43
C GLY A 14 -23.04 -14.85 -14.73
N ILE A 15 -23.42 -15.53 -15.81
CA ILE A 15 -22.89 -15.25 -17.16
C ILE A 15 -23.36 -13.86 -17.62
N GLY A 16 -22.47 -13.07 -18.23
CA GLY A 16 -22.77 -11.74 -18.79
C GLY A 16 -22.51 -10.57 -17.83
N SER A 17 -21.78 -10.80 -16.76
CA SER A 17 -21.27 -9.73 -15.90
C SER A 17 -19.95 -9.18 -16.44
N GLU A 18 -19.80 -7.86 -16.46
CA GLU A 18 -18.54 -7.19 -16.84
C GLU A 18 -17.43 -7.37 -15.78
N GLY A 19 -17.73 -8.01 -14.67
CA GLY A 19 -16.82 -8.32 -13.59
C GLY A 19 -17.53 -8.91 -12.37
N PHE A 20 -16.74 -9.17 -11.33
CA PHE A 20 -17.26 -9.59 -10.03
C PHE A 20 -16.63 -8.75 -8.92
N ILE A 21 -17.33 -8.64 -7.81
CA ILE A 21 -16.84 -7.99 -6.59
C ILE A 21 -16.83 -9.04 -5.52
N MET A 22 -15.70 -9.13 -4.81
CA MET A 22 -15.56 -9.94 -3.63
C MET A 22 -15.32 -9.03 -2.42
N THR A 23 -16.08 -9.25 -1.37
CA THR A 23 -15.92 -8.56 -0.09
C THR A 23 -15.63 -9.60 0.99
N TYR A 24 -14.84 -9.19 1.98
CA TYR A 24 -14.49 -10.00 3.13
C TYR A 24 -14.79 -9.22 4.41
N GLY A 25 -15.33 -9.91 5.42
CA GLY A 25 -15.70 -9.33 6.69
C GLY A 25 -17.00 -9.94 7.23
N THR A 26 -17.64 -9.29 8.16
CA THR A 26 -18.98 -9.65 8.62
C THR A 26 -20.02 -9.46 7.50
N GLU A 27 -21.17 -10.10 7.61
CA GLU A 27 -22.23 -9.97 6.61
C GLU A 27 -22.67 -8.51 6.43
N GLU A 28 -22.77 -7.76 7.51
CA GLU A 28 -23.16 -6.34 7.49
C GLU A 28 -22.12 -5.48 6.76
N GLU A 29 -20.83 -5.70 7.02
CA GLU A 29 -19.73 -5.03 6.33
C GLU A 29 -19.71 -5.36 4.84
N CYS A 30 -19.89 -6.62 4.49
CA CYS A 30 -19.97 -7.05 3.10
C CYS A 30 -21.14 -6.42 2.35
N ILE A 31 -22.31 -6.35 2.96
CA ILE A 31 -23.50 -5.68 2.39
C ILE A 31 -23.21 -4.19 2.18
N ARG A 32 -22.66 -3.50 3.19
CA ARG A 32 -22.31 -2.08 3.12
C ARG A 32 -21.33 -1.80 1.98
N LEU A 33 -20.25 -2.58 1.88
CA LEU A 33 -19.25 -2.44 0.83
C LEU A 33 -19.83 -2.68 -0.58
N LEU A 34 -20.73 -3.64 -0.72
CA LEU A 34 -21.42 -3.90 -1.99
C LEU A 34 -22.35 -2.75 -2.40
N GLU A 35 -23.07 -2.15 -1.44
CA GLU A 35 -23.94 -1.00 -1.67
C GLU A 35 -23.13 0.25 -2.03
N GLU A 36 -22.03 0.50 -1.32
CA GLU A 36 -21.08 1.57 -1.63
C GLU A 36 -20.52 1.43 -3.04
N PHE A 37 -20.09 0.23 -3.42
CA PHE A 37 -19.61 0.00 -4.79
C PHE A 37 -20.71 0.18 -5.84
N ARG A 38 -21.94 -0.25 -5.58
CA ARG A 38 -23.08 -0.05 -6.49
C ARG A 38 -23.37 1.42 -6.73
N SER A 39 -23.28 2.25 -5.71
CA SER A 39 -23.53 3.69 -5.79
C SER A 39 -22.35 4.45 -6.38
N SER A 40 -21.12 4.07 -6.05
CA SER A 40 -19.90 4.84 -6.30
C SER A 40 -18.92 4.17 -7.24
N GLY A 41 -19.14 2.94 -7.70
CA GLY A 41 -18.15 2.15 -8.46
C GLY A 41 -17.68 2.80 -9.76
N LYS A 42 -18.54 3.56 -10.44
CA LYS A 42 -18.13 4.34 -11.63
C LYS A 42 -17.17 5.46 -11.25
N LYS A 43 -17.43 6.15 -10.14
CA LYS A 43 -16.58 7.21 -9.60
C LYS A 43 -15.24 6.63 -9.15
N MET A 44 -15.23 5.54 -8.38
CA MET A 44 -14.02 4.84 -7.95
C MET A 44 -13.14 4.43 -9.14
N LYS A 45 -13.75 3.93 -10.21
CA LYS A 45 -13.03 3.58 -11.45
C LYS A 45 -12.40 4.80 -12.14
N ALA A 46 -13.11 5.92 -12.16
CA ALA A 46 -12.61 7.17 -12.73
C ALA A 46 -11.43 7.70 -11.89
N GLU A 47 -11.59 7.78 -10.58
CA GLU A 47 -10.55 8.20 -9.63
C GLU A 47 -9.29 7.34 -9.73
N ARG A 48 -9.45 6.00 -9.85
CA ARG A 48 -8.30 5.11 -10.07
C ARG A 48 -7.61 5.38 -11.40
N LYS A 49 -8.37 5.63 -12.46
CA LYS A 49 -7.80 5.96 -13.77
C LYS A 49 -7.05 7.29 -13.73
N ASP A 50 -7.64 8.30 -13.09
CA ASP A 50 -7.03 9.62 -12.96
C ASP A 50 -5.74 9.53 -12.13
N ARG A 51 -5.76 8.79 -11.02
CA ARG A 51 -4.55 8.52 -10.22
C ARG A 51 -3.43 7.86 -11.07
N ILE A 52 -3.74 6.82 -11.84
CA ILE A 52 -2.75 6.16 -12.69
C ILE A 52 -2.20 7.14 -13.74
N ASN A 53 -3.06 7.95 -14.34
CA ASN A 53 -2.61 8.96 -15.28
C ASN A 53 -1.67 9.98 -14.61
N SER A 54 -2.03 10.48 -13.42
CA SER A 54 -1.17 11.42 -12.67
C SER A 54 0.18 10.80 -12.32
N LEU A 55 0.22 9.54 -11.91
CA LEU A 55 1.49 8.82 -11.65
C LEU A 55 2.43 8.80 -12.86
N ILE A 56 1.86 8.67 -14.06
CA ILE A 56 2.63 8.57 -15.30
C ILE A 56 3.00 9.95 -15.87
N THR A 57 2.16 10.97 -15.65
CA THR A 57 2.28 12.27 -16.34
C THR A 57 2.71 13.43 -15.45
N GLU A 58 2.38 13.41 -14.16
CA GLU A 58 2.54 14.56 -13.25
C GLU A 58 3.65 14.34 -12.23
N TYR A 59 3.87 13.08 -11.80
CA TYR A 59 4.96 12.74 -10.91
C TYR A 59 6.29 12.62 -11.66
N ASN A 60 7.38 12.46 -10.94
CA ASN A 60 8.70 12.31 -11.54
C ASN A 60 8.72 11.11 -12.49
N SER A 61 8.86 11.37 -13.77
CA SER A 61 8.91 10.34 -14.81
C SER A 61 10.17 10.49 -15.65
N ILE A 62 10.69 9.36 -16.09
CA ILE A 62 11.79 9.31 -17.04
C ILE A 62 11.19 9.10 -18.42
N ARG A 63 11.61 9.94 -19.39
CA ARG A 63 11.24 9.77 -20.81
C ARG A 63 12.52 9.66 -21.63
N THR A 64 12.52 8.72 -22.56
CA THR A 64 13.67 8.40 -23.42
C THR A 64 13.28 8.47 -24.90
N ASN A 65 14.22 8.21 -25.78
CA ASN A 65 13.95 8.04 -27.21
C ASN A 65 13.59 6.58 -27.56
N LEU A 66 13.37 5.73 -26.58
CA LEU A 66 13.01 4.32 -26.74
C LEU A 66 11.59 4.06 -26.17
N PRO A 67 10.56 4.03 -27.00
CA PRO A 67 9.15 3.90 -26.52
C PRO A 67 8.90 2.63 -25.67
N GLU A 68 9.58 1.54 -25.97
CA GLU A 68 9.44 0.29 -25.20
C GLU A 68 10.03 0.42 -23.79
N LEU A 69 11.11 1.19 -23.63
CA LEU A 69 11.67 1.49 -22.33
C LEU A 69 10.73 2.41 -21.52
N ASP A 70 10.19 3.43 -22.15
CA ASP A 70 9.24 4.34 -21.51
C ASP A 70 8.02 3.57 -21.00
N LYS A 71 7.48 2.67 -21.82
CA LYS A 71 6.35 1.80 -21.44
C LYS A 71 6.71 0.87 -20.26
N ALA A 72 7.93 0.32 -20.24
CA ALA A 72 8.38 -0.51 -19.13
C ALA A 72 8.51 0.31 -17.83
N LEU A 73 9.02 1.54 -17.91
CA LEU A 73 9.13 2.44 -16.76
C LEU A 73 7.76 2.85 -16.22
N ASP A 74 6.82 3.17 -17.09
CA ASP A 74 5.43 3.46 -16.70
C ASP A 74 4.80 2.25 -15.99
N TRP A 75 5.02 1.04 -16.52
CA TRP A 75 4.52 -0.19 -15.92
C TRP A 75 5.12 -0.45 -14.53
N ILE A 76 6.42 -0.25 -14.35
CA ILE A 76 7.09 -0.36 -13.05
C ILE A 76 6.48 0.63 -12.06
N THR A 77 6.27 1.88 -12.46
CA THR A 77 5.69 2.92 -11.60
C THR A 77 4.28 2.52 -11.13
N VAL A 78 3.43 2.05 -12.03
CA VAL A 78 2.08 1.57 -11.68
C VAL A 78 2.14 0.34 -10.77
N THR A 79 3.03 -0.61 -11.05
CA THR A 79 3.20 -1.82 -10.24
C THR A 79 3.65 -1.48 -8.82
N MET A 80 4.58 -0.54 -8.66
CA MET A 80 5.03 -0.09 -7.34
C MET A 80 3.91 0.61 -6.57
N ASP A 81 3.08 1.42 -7.25
CA ASP A 81 1.92 2.05 -6.64
C ASP A 81 0.87 1.04 -6.15
N GLU A 82 0.71 -0.08 -6.86
CA GLU A 82 -0.21 -1.15 -6.45
C GLU A 82 0.21 -1.87 -5.16
N LEU A 83 1.49 -1.83 -4.81
CA LEU A 83 1.99 -2.36 -3.54
C LEU A 83 1.77 -1.40 -2.36
N ILE A 84 1.47 -0.13 -2.64
CA ILE A 84 1.13 0.86 -1.62
C ILE A 84 -0.34 0.69 -1.25
N THR A 85 -0.59 0.26 -0.04
CA THR A 85 -1.94 -0.11 0.43
C THR A 85 -2.27 0.55 1.76
N GLU A 86 -3.53 0.43 2.16
CA GLU A 86 -4.01 0.91 3.44
C GLU A 86 -4.82 -0.21 4.12
N GLN A 87 -4.25 -0.78 5.17
CA GLN A 87 -4.87 -1.80 6.01
C GLN A 87 -5.02 -1.29 7.45
N GLN A 88 -3.96 -1.38 8.24
CA GLN A 88 -3.84 -0.82 9.59
C GLN A 88 -2.94 0.42 9.54
N GLY A 89 -3.35 1.43 8.76
CA GLY A 89 -2.51 2.52 8.33
C GLY A 89 -1.90 2.24 6.95
N LYS A 90 -1.15 3.20 6.44
CA LYS A 90 -0.54 3.12 5.11
C LYS A 90 0.79 2.36 5.15
N GLY A 91 1.02 1.54 4.15
CA GLY A 91 2.26 0.77 4.05
C GLY A 91 2.51 0.26 2.63
N ILE A 92 3.66 -0.39 2.46
CA ILE A 92 4.05 -1.05 1.21
C ILE A 92 4.10 -2.54 1.48
N TYR A 93 3.38 -3.34 0.69
CA TYR A 93 3.48 -4.80 0.77
C TYR A 93 4.86 -5.26 0.36
N ALA A 94 5.36 -6.30 1.03
CA ALA A 94 6.63 -6.92 0.67
C ALA A 94 6.56 -7.63 -0.69
N GLY A 95 5.38 -8.11 -1.08
CA GLY A 95 5.16 -8.70 -2.41
C GLY A 95 3.80 -9.38 -2.54
N LEU A 96 3.22 -9.32 -3.72
CA LEU A 96 1.97 -9.99 -4.05
C LEU A 96 2.25 -11.30 -4.82
N PRO A 97 1.40 -12.31 -4.67
CA PRO A 97 0.24 -12.38 -3.74
C PRO A 97 0.58 -12.94 -2.36
N TRP A 98 1.81 -13.41 -2.12
CA TRP A 98 2.17 -14.22 -0.94
C TRP A 98 2.57 -13.41 0.29
N PHE A 99 3.10 -12.18 0.08
CA PHE A 99 3.62 -11.31 1.13
C PHE A 99 2.79 -10.03 1.21
N ASN A 100 1.47 -10.19 1.29
CA ASN A 100 0.49 -9.11 1.39
C ASN A 100 0.33 -8.57 2.82
N GLU A 101 1.45 -8.38 3.49
CA GLU A 101 1.58 -7.82 4.83
C GLU A 101 2.64 -6.73 4.86
N TYR A 102 2.65 -5.94 5.91
CA TYR A 102 3.68 -4.94 6.12
C TYR A 102 4.88 -5.53 6.83
N TRP A 103 5.97 -5.64 6.10
CA TRP A 103 7.28 -6.01 6.61
C TRP A 103 8.16 -4.76 6.65
N GLY A 104 8.46 -4.25 7.85
CA GLY A 104 9.16 -2.98 8.04
C GLY A 104 10.50 -2.91 7.31
N ARG A 105 11.31 -3.99 7.37
CA ARG A 105 12.58 -4.04 6.63
C ARG A 105 12.37 -3.86 5.12
N ASP A 106 11.48 -4.65 4.52
CA ASP A 106 11.20 -4.64 3.09
C ASP A 106 10.63 -3.30 2.67
N MET A 107 9.70 -2.77 3.46
CA MET A 107 9.05 -1.49 3.23
C MET A 107 10.06 -0.32 3.28
N PHE A 108 10.92 -0.28 4.30
CA PHE A 108 11.91 0.80 4.40
C PHE A 108 13.00 0.70 3.33
N ILE A 109 13.37 -0.51 2.89
CA ILE A 109 14.31 -0.69 1.78
C ILE A 109 13.68 -0.27 0.45
N SER A 110 12.40 -0.57 0.22
CA SER A 110 11.72 -0.25 -1.03
C SER A 110 11.23 1.21 -1.13
N MET A 111 11.07 1.89 -0.01
CA MET A 111 10.50 3.26 0.05
C MET A 111 11.18 4.27 -0.88
N PRO A 112 12.52 4.32 -1.03
CA PRO A 112 13.14 5.23 -1.98
C PRO A 112 12.64 5.02 -3.41
N GLY A 113 12.56 3.78 -3.86
CA GLY A 113 12.07 3.44 -5.21
C GLY A 113 10.56 3.62 -5.36
N ALA A 114 9.79 3.23 -4.34
CA ALA A 114 8.33 3.27 -4.41
C ALA A 114 7.76 4.69 -4.27
N CYS A 115 8.39 5.53 -3.44
CA CYS A 115 7.82 6.82 -3.07
C CYS A 115 8.73 8.01 -3.37
N LEU A 116 10.05 7.95 -3.07
CA LEU A 116 10.87 9.14 -3.10
C LEU A 116 11.27 9.55 -4.51
N VAL A 117 11.77 8.61 -5.32
CA VAL A 117 12.15 8.92 -6.71
C VAL A 117 10.95 9.25 -7.59
N THR A 118 9.76 8.79 -7.23
CA THR A 118 8.51 9.11 -7.92
C THR A 118 7.88 10.42 -7.43
N GLY A 119 8.39 11.05 -6.36
CA GLY A 119 7.86 12.30 -5.81
C GLY A 119 6.65 12.13 -4.89
N GLN A 120 6.32 10.92 -4.47
CA GLN A 120 5.18 10.62 -3.59
C GLN A 120 5.53 10.84 -2.11
N PHE A 121 6.04 12.03 -1.77
CA PHE A 121 6.56 12.35 -0.43
C PHE A 121 5.52 12.27 0.68
N ASP A 122 4.29 12.69 0.40
CA ASP A 122 3.21 12.66 1.42
C ASP A 122 2.82 11.21 1.76
N ILE A 123 2.89 10.30 0.80
CA ILE A 123 2.69 8.87 1.03
C ILE A 123 3.82 8.33 1.91
N ALA A 124 5.07 8.64 1.60
CA ALA A 124 6.22 8.22 2.41
C ALA A 124 6.13 8.73 3.85
N LYS A 125 5.79 10.01 4.05
CA LYS A 125 5.56 10.60 5.38
C LYS A 125 4.45 9.88 6.13
N GLN A 126 3.34 9.59 5.46
CA GLN A 126 2.21 8.92 6.09
C GLN A 126 2.59 7.49 6.53
N ILE A 127 3.30 6.74 5.69
CA ILE A 127 3.81 5.40 6.03
C ILE A 127 4.69 5.46 7.29
N LEU A 128 5.63 6.39 7.34
CA LEU A 128 6.51 6.55 8.50
C LEU A 128 5.72 6.93 9.76
N LYS A 129 4.77 7.86 9.65
CA LYS A 129 3.90 8.24 10.78
C LYS A 129 3.06 7.07 11.29
N ASP A 130 2.53 6.26 10.41
CA ASP A 130 1.72 5.12 10.80
C ASP A 130 2.57 4.02 11.46
N PHE A 131 3.77 3.76 10.95
CA PHE A 131 4.70 2.81 11.59
C PHE A 131 5.30 3.32 12.90
N ALA A 132 5.51 4.63 13.05
CA ALA A 132 5.96 5.22 14.31
C ALA A 132 4.97 4.97 15.46
N LYS A 133 3.66 4.93 15.18
CA LYS A 133 2.62 4.60 16.18
C LYS A 133 2.72 3.19 16.74
N LEU A 134 3.43 2.30 16.02
CA LEU A 134 3.63 0.92 16.39
C LEU A 134 4.94 0.69 17.17
N GLN A 135 5.65 1.75 17.52
CA GLN A 135 6.86 1.64 18.33
C GLN A 135 6.53 0.97 19.68
N ASP A 136 7.39 0.05 20.11
CA ASP A 136 7.28 -0.50 21.44
C ASP A 136 7.68 0.56 22.48
N THR A 137 6.71 1.02 23.26
CA THR A 137 6.88 2.08 24.26
C THR A 137 6.83 1.56 25.70
N ASP A 138 6.73 0.23 25.91
CA ASP A 138 6.76 -0.37 27.24
C ASP A 138 8.21 -0.47 27.75
N PRO A 139 8.61 0.30 28.78
CA PRO A 139 9.97 0.25 29.33
C PRO A 139 10.37 -1.12 29.92
N ALA A 140 9.40 -1.97 30.23
CA ALA A 140 9.64 -3.32 30.74
C ALA A 140 9.81 -4.36 29.62
N SER A 141 9.55 -3.99 28.39
CA SER A 141 9.67 -4.87 27.22
C SER A 141 11.12 -5.06 26.79
N GLU A 142 11.49 -6.28 26.40
CA GLU A 142 12.79 -6.57 25.79
C GLU A 142 13.00 -5.88 24.42
N THR A 143 11.92 -5.41 23.83
CA THR A 143 11.91 -4.73 22.52
C THR A 143 11.65 -3.23 22.64
N TYR A 144 11.73 -2.68 23.86
CA TYR A 144 11.53 -1.26 24.12
C TYR A 144 12.26 -0.34 23.13
N GLY A 145 11.55 0.61 22.58
CA GLY A 145 12.05 1.59 21.61
C GLY A 145 12.15 1.08 20.17
N ARG A 146 11.87 -0.19 19.89
CA ARG A 146 11.94 -0.72 18.53
C ARG A 146 10.72 -0.37 17.68
N ILE A 147 10.97 -0.17 16.41
CA ILE A 147 9.96 -0.16 15.35
C ILE A 147 9.78 -1.59 14.86
N PRO A 148 8.54 -2.06 14.62
CA PRO A 148 8.31 -3.46 14.27
C PRO A 148 8.87 -3.81 12.88
N ASN A 149 9.21 -5.10 12.74
CA ASN A 149 9.50 -5.67 11.44
C ASN A 149 8.25 -6.20 10.74
N ARG A 150 7.25 -6.66 11.49
CA ARG A 150 5.98 -7.14 10.92
C ARG A 150 4.82 -6.53 11.69
N ALA A 151 3.86 -6.02 10.95
CA ALA A 151 2.60 -5.54 11.51
C ALA A 151 1.44 -6.02 10.62
N ASN A 152 0.54 -6.80 11.18
CA ASN A 152 -0.65 -7.30 10.53
C ASN A 152 -1.77 -7.57 11.54
N LEU A 153 -2.92 -8.10 11.06
CA LEU A 153 -4.07 -8.43 11.90
C LEU A 153 -3.79 -9.49 12.96
N GLU A 154 -2.75 -10.32 12.79
CA GLU A 154 -2.38 -11.37 13.73
C GLU A 154 -1.50 -10.87 14.87
N GLY A 155 -0.85 -9.71 14.69
CA GLY A 155 0.00 -9.11 15.71
C GLY A 155 1.19 -8.33 15.17
N ILE A 156 2.02 -7.88 16.09
CA ILE A 156 3.21 -7.06 15.85
C ILE A 156 4.45 -7.83 16.28
N LEU A 157 5.47 -7.86 15.42
CA LEU A 157 6.74 -8.55 15.70
C LEU A 157 7.94 -7.61 15.58
N TYR A 158 8.81 -7.60 16.59
CA TYR A 158 10.03 -6.78 16.67
C TYR A 158 11.30 -7.63 16.49
N ASN A 159 11.26 -8.59 15.57
CA ASN A 159 12.24 -9.67 15.44
C ASN A 159 13.45 -9.34 14.56
N THR A 160 13.71 -8.06 14.23
CA THR A 160 14.88 -7.65 13.45
C THR A 160 15.75 -6.64 14.21
N THR A 161 17.04 -6.68 13.96
CA THR A 161 18.02 -5.72 14.51
C THR A 161 18.10 -4.46 13.66
N ASP A 162 17.81 -4.54 12.37
CA ASP A 162 17.98 -3.45 11.41
C ASP A 162 16.67 -2.69 11.08
N GLY A 163 15.50 -3.13 11.53
CA GLY A 163 14.22 -2.49 11.25
C GLY A 163 14.17 -1.05 11.77
N THR A 164 14.51 -0.84 13.04
CA THR A 164 14.53 0.50 13.66
C THR A 164 15.58 1.44 13.04
N PRO A 165 16.85 1.04 12.84
CA PRO A 165 17.82 1.87 12.11
C PRO A 165 17.36 2.22 10.69
N ARG A 166 16.75 1.29 9.95
CA ARG A 166 16.21 1.57 8.61
C ARG A 166 15.08 2.58 8.62
N PHE A 167 14.18 2.49 9.61
CA PHE A 167 13.13 3.49 9.80
C PHE A 167 13.74 4.89 9.96
N VAL A 168 14.75 5.05 10.81
CA VAL A 168 15.43 6.34 11.05
C VAL A 168 16.11 6.85 9.77
N ILE A 169 16.78 5.95 9.03
CA ILE A 169 17.40 6.31 7.75
C ILE A 169 16.33 6.81 6.78
N GLN A 170 15.21 6.11 6.66
CA GLN A 170 14.15 6.52 5.74
C GLN A 170 13.48 7.84 6.16
N ALA A 171 13.31 8.10 7.45
CA ALA A 171 12.81 9.39 7.92
C ALA A 171 13.75 10.54 7.48
N LEU A 172 15.06 10.33 7.58
CA LEU A 172 16.06 11.29 7.11
C LEU A 172 15.98 11.46 5.57
N GLU A 173 15.90 10.37 4.82
CA GLU A 173 15.81 10.43 3.36
C GLU A 173 14.51 11.14 2.91
N VAL A 174 13.37 10.87 3.55
CA VAL A 174 12.12 11.59 3.27
C VAL A 174 12.29 13.08 3.50
N ALA A 175 12.91 13.49 4.62
CA ALA A 175 13.20 14.91 4.89
C ALA A 175 14.11 15.53 3.81
N ARG A 176 15.15 14.81 3.38
CA ARG A 176 16.09 15.27 2.34
C ARG A 176 15.43 15.42 0.97
N TYR A 177 14.64 14.44 0.55
CA TYR A 177 13.97 14.46 -0.75
C TYR A 177 12.83 15.48 -0.81
N SER A 178 12.04 15.60 0.26
CA SER A 178 10.90 16.51 0.29
C SER A 178 11.25 17.95 0.68
N GLY A 179 12.41 18.17 1.30
CA GLY A 179 12.78 19.46 1.92
C GLY A 179 12.01 19.77 3.21
N ASP A 180 11.15 18.87 3.68
CA ASP A 180 10.34 19.03 4.89
C ASP A 180 11.02 18.32 6.05
N THR A 181 11.53 19.11 6.99
CA THR A 181 12.22 18.61 8.20
C THR A 181 11.31 18.57 9.42
N GLY A 182 10.06 18.98 9.29
CA GLY A 182 9.10 19.13 10.38
C GLY A 182 7.96 18.12 10.41
N PHE A 183 8.03 17.06 9.57
CA PHE A 183 6.98 16.07 9.48
C PHE A 183 6.99 15.05 10.63
#